data_71df09cb38de954187ee0c5aea45c6f9
#
_entry.id   71df09cb38de954187ee0c5aea45c6f9
#
_cell.length_a   1.000
_cell.length_b   1.000
_cell.length_c   1.000
_cell.angle_alpha   90.00
_cell.angle_beta   90.00
_cell.angle_gamma   90.00
#
_symmetry.space_group_name_H-M   'P 1'
#
loop_
_entity.id
_entity.type
_entity.pdbx_description
1 polymer ?
#
loop_
_entity_poly.entity_id
_entity_poly.type
_entity_poly.pdbx_seq_one_letter_code
_entity_poly.pdbx_strand_id
1 'polypeptide(L)'
;SSSLLEGLKGEEFDLLKDYAQPYSISVIGKLLGVPEDMYERFLDWSNKIVKMYDLKVSDEDSADAENAAKEFYEYTLSLIDQKVNTPGDDMITRLANVTENDQKLTKDQIICTVILLLNAGHEATVNTIGNSIVTLANNNIDTLNLDKKYNIKNIIEELIRFDSPLQFFQRWVLDDDYVGGVEVKKHSKVAILLGLSLIHISEPTRRYR
;
A
#
# COMPACT_ATOMS: atom_id res chain seq x y z
N SER A 1 -15.16 4.96 7.85
CA SER A 1 -14.66 6.32 7.56
C SER A 1 -15.44 7.40 8.31
N SER A 2 -16.78 7.37 8.31
CA SER A 2 -17.59 8.38 9.00
C SER A 2 -17.27 8.50 10.50
N SER A 3 -17.11 7.39 11.20
CA SER A 3 -16.72 7.38 12.62
C SER A 3 -15.35 8.00 12.91
N LEU A 4 -14.39 7.84 12.00
CA LEU A 4 -13.08 8.50 12.12
C LEU A 4 -13.21 10.02 11.97
N LEU A 5 -13.99 10.48 10.99
CA LEU A 5 -14.24 11.91 10.79
C LEU A 5 -15.01 12.54 11.97
N GLU A 6 -16.00 11.83 12.52
CA GLU A 6 -16.75 12.27 13.71
C GLU A 6 -15.85 12.36 14.96
N GLY A 7 -14.78 11.55 15.01
CA GLY A 7 -13.78 11.56 16.08
C GLY A 7 -12.81 12.74 16.01
N LEU A 8 -12.64 13.39 14.85
CA LEU A 8 -11.78 14.55 14.66
C LEU A 8 -12.43 15.77 15.34
N LYS A 9 -12.01 16.04 16.58
CA LYS A 9 -12.50 17.17 17.40
C LYS A 9 -11.40 18.20 17.47
N GLY A 10 -11.64 19.39 16.92
CA GLY A 10 -10.72 20.51 16.99
C GLY A 10 -10.72 21.31 15.70
N GLU A 11 -10.11 22.49 15.75
CA GLU A 11 -9.91 23.37 14.60
C GLU A 11 -8.72 22.91 13.72
N GLU A 12 -7.78 22.16 14.34
CA GLU A 12 -6.58 21.64 13.68
C GLU A 12 -6.41 20.14 13.97
N PHE A 13 -6.03 19.36 12.97
CA PHE A 13 -5.70 17.94 13.07
C PHE A 13 -4.63 17.56 12.04
N ASP A 14 -3.88 16.52 12.32
CA ASP A 14 -2.92 15.96 11.36
C ASP A 14 -3.65 14.98 10.43
N LEU A 15 -3.82 15.38 9.16
CA LEU A 15 -4.54 14.59 8.16
C LEU A 15 -3.96 13.17 8.02
N LEU A 16 -2.65 13.03 8.04
CA LEU A 16 -2.02 11.73 7.85
C LEU A 16 -2.16 10.86 9.09
N LYS A 17 -1.81 11.39 10.25
CA LYS A 17 -1.79 10.67 11.52
C LYS A 17 -3.21 10.38 12.05
N ASP A 18 -4.08 11.39 12.01
CA ASP A 18 -5.38 11.31 12.68
C ASP A 18 -6.48 10.72 11.76
N TYR A 19 -6.25 10.70 10.44
CA TYR A 19 -7.24 10.18 9.49
C TYR A 19 -6.69 9.14 8.52
N ALA A 20 -5.69 9.50 7.67
CA ALA A 20 -5.29 8.65 6.55
C ALA A 20 -4.69 7.31 6.99
N GLN A 21 -3.82 7.31 8.01
CA GLN A 21 -3.24 6.09 8.56
C GLN A 21 -4.29 5.20 9.23
N PRO A 22 -5.12 5.68 10.19
CA PRO A 22 -6.17 4.87 10.80
C PRO A 22 -7.19 4.36 9.77
N TYR A 23 -7.52 5.17 8.76
CA TYR A 23 -8.43 4.75 7.69
C TYR A 23 -7.83 3.60 6.87
N SER A 24 -6.62 3.79 6.37
CA SER A 24 -5.94 2.81 5.53
C SER A 24 -5.73 1.48 6.24
N ILE A 25 -5.22 1.50 7.49
CA ILE A 25 -5.02 0.28 8.26
C ILE A 25 -6.34 -0.44 8.57
N SER A 26 -7.43 0.31 8.81
CA SER A 26 -8.74 -0.30 9.07
C SER A 26 -9.29 -1.03 7.85
N VAL A 27 -9.08 -0.49 6.65
CA VAL A 27 -9.54 -1.12 5.40
C VAL A 27 -8.75 -2.38 5.11
N ILE A 28 -7.42 -2.31 5.11
CA ILE A 28 -6.58 -3.47 4.82
C ILE A 28 -6.65 -4.53 5.91
N GLY A 29 -6.73 -4.12 7.19
CA GLY A 29 -6.89 -5.02 8.32
C GLY A 29 -8.19 -5.83 8.26
N LYS A 30 -9.31 -5.17 7.92
CA LYS A 30 -10.60 -5.86 7.69
C LYS A 30 -10.54 -6.83 6.52
N LEU A 31 -9.92 -6.43 5.42
CA LEU A 31 -9.73 -7.29 4.25
C LEU A 31 -8.93 -8.55 4.59
N LEU A 32 -7.85 -8.39 5.35
CA LEU A 32 -6.99 -9.49 5.81
C LEU A 32 -7.66 -10.36 6.87
N GLY A 33 -8.59 -9.81 7.65
CA GLY A 33 -9.24 -10.48 8.78
C GLY A 33 -8.45 -10.37 10.08
N VAL A 34 -7.69 -9.27 10.22
CA VAL A 34 -6.95 -8.93 11.44
C VAL A 34 -7.90 -8.30 12.45
N PRO A 35 -7.83 -8.66 13.75
CA PRO A 35 -8.56 -8.01 14.82
C PRO A 35 -8.24 -6.51 14.94
N GLU A 36 -9.24 -5.69 15.29
CA GLU A 36 -9.09 -4.23 15.33
C GLU A 36 -8.07 -3.75 16.37
N ASP A 37 -7.95 -4.46 17.49
CA ASP A 37 -6.98 -4.19 18.55
C ASP A 37 -5.51 -4.38 18.14
N MET A 38 -5.30 -5.04 16.99
CA MET A 38 -3.96 -5.24 16.42
C MET A 38 -3.59 -4.20 15.35
N TYR A 39 -4.47 -3.30 14.96
CA TYR A 39 -4.21 -2.35 13.86
C TYR A 39 -3.02 -1.43 14.13
N GLU A 40 -2.89 -0.89 15.33
CA GLU A 40 -1.75 -0.03 15.69
C GLU A 40 -0.42 -0.80 15.60
N ARG A 41 -0.43 -2.08 16.02
CA ARG A 41 0.78 -2.92 15.96
C ARG A 41 1.15 -3.29 14.53
N PHE A 42 0.16 -3.58 13.70
CA PHE A 42 0.37 -3.82 12.27
C PHE A 42 0.92 -2.57 11.56
N LEU A 43 0.44 -1.40 11.94
CA LEU A 43 0.94 -0.12 11.45
C LEU A 43 2.41 0.10 11.85
N ASP A 44 2.76 -0.15 13.12
CA ASP A 44 4.13 -0.04 13.60
C ASP A 44 5.08 -0.99 12.86
N TRP A 45 4.70 -2.26 12.71
CA TRP A 45 5.49 -3.22 11.94
C TRP A 45 5.66 -2.80 10.48
N SER A 46 4.57 -2.37 9.82
CA SER A 46 4.61 -1.89 8.44
C SER A 46 5.59 -0.72 8.29
N ASN A 47 5.48 0.30 9.14
CA ASN A 47 6.33 1.48 9.10
C ASN A 47 7.82 1.16 9.29
N LYS A 48 8.15 0.18 10.12
CA LYS A 48 9.53 -0.28 10.32
C LYS A 48 10.05 -1.06 9.11
N ILE A 49 9.23 -1.95 8.56
CA ILE A 49 9.61 -2.80 7.42
C ILE A 49 9.82 -1.97 6.15
N VAL A 50 8.96 -0.98 5.88
CA VAL A 50 9.05 -0.17 4.64
C VAL A 50 10.30 0.70 4.58
N LYS A 51 10.93 1.03 5.70
CA LYS A 51 12.23 1.73 5.73
C LYS A 51 13.32 0.97 4.97
N MET A 52 13.18 -0.36 4.83
CA MET A 52 14.11 -1.17 4.04
C MET A 52 14.05 -0.89 2.53
N TYR A 53 13.05 -0.13 2.06
CA TYR A 53 12.98 0.32 0.66
C TYR A 53 13.73 1.64 0.41
N ASP A 54 14.22 2.30 1.46
CA ASP A 54 14.99 3.53 1.34
C ASP A 54 16.33 3.28 0.63
N LEU A 55 16.84 4.33 -0.02
CA LEU A 55 18.13 4.25 -0.71
C LEU A 55 19.31 4.08 0.23
N LYS A 56 19.16 4.54 1.47
CA LYS A 56 20.13 4.37 2.55
C LYS A 56 19.40 3.95 3.81
N VAL A 57 19.71 2.76 4.27
CA VAL A 57 19.16 2.18 5.51
C VAL A 57 20.25 2.21 6.56
N SER A 58 19.94 2.70 7.76
CA SER A 58 20.84 2.62 8.90
C SER A 58 20.86 1.20 9.50
N ASP A 59 21.91 0.87 10.25
CA ASP A 59 21.98 -0.41 10.96
C ASP A 59 20.85 -0.53 12.01
N GLU A 60 20.46 0.57 12.64
CA GLU A 60 19.34 0.65 13.58
C GLU A 60 18.01 0.36 12.89
N ASP A 61 17.70 1.06 11.77
CA ASP A 61 16.48 0.80 11.01
C ASP A 61 16.42 -0.63 10.46
N SER A 62 17.57 -1.19 10.07
CA SER A 62 17.66 -2.58 9.62
C SER A 62 17.33 -3.56 10.75
N ALA A 63 17.88 -3.35 11.95
CA ALA A 63 17.60 -4.19 13.11
C ALA A 63 16.12 -4.07 13.54
N ASP A 64 15.57 -2.86 13.54
CA ASP A 64 14.17 -2.60 13.85
C ASP A 64 13.22 -3.29 12.85
N ALA A 65 13.54 -3.22 11.56
CA ALA A 65 12.77 -3.87 10.51
C ALA A 65 12.82 -5.40 10.63
N GLU A 66 13.97 -5.98 10.95
CA GLU A 66 14.12 -7.42 11.17
C GLU A 66 13.28 -7.89 12.37
N ASN A 67 13.35 -7.18 13.49
CA ASN A 67 12.53 -7.49 14.67
C ASN A 67 11.03 -7.37 14.38
N ALA A 68 10.62 -6.29 13.69
CA ALA A 68 9.24 -6.09 13.29
C ALA A 68 8.75 -7.21 12.35
N ALA A 69 9.56 -7.61 11.38
CA ALA A 69 9.23 -8.70 10.45
C ALA A 69 9.08 -10.04 11.19
N LYS A 70 9.92 -10.32 12.19
CA LYS A 70 9.83 -11.53 13.01
C LYS A 70 8.55 -11.55 13.85
N GLU A 71 8.24 -10.44 14.55
CA GLU A 71 7.01 -10.35 15.35
C GLU A 71 5.77 -10.47 14.46
N PHE A 72 5.78 -9.83 13.30
CA PHE A 72 4.69 -9.91 12.32
C PHE A 72 4.51 -11.35 11.83
N TYR A 73 5.61 -12.03 11.50
CA TYR A 73 5.60 -13.42 11.08
C TYR A 73 4.97 -14.32 12.15
N GLU A 74 5.45 -14.25 13.40
CA GLU A 74 4.97 -15.07 14.51
C GLU A 74 3.48 -14.86 14.80
N TYR A 75 3.04 -13.60 14.80
CA TYR A 75 1.63 -13.27 14.98
C TYR A 75 0.76 -13.81 13.84
N THR A 76 1.17 -13.56 12.58
CA THR A 76 0.40 -14.02 11.41
C THR A 76 0.33 -15.54 11.35
N LEU A 77 1.38 -16.24 11.74
CA LEU A 77 1.39 -17.70 11.86
C LEU A 77 0.29 -18.18 12.82
N SER A 78 0.19 -17.55 13.99
CA SER A 78 -0.84 -17.90 14.97
C SER A 78 -2.25 -17.55 14.46
N LEU A 79 -2.39 -16.44 13.75
CA LEU A 79 -3.66 -16.02 13.16
C LEU A 79 -4.13 -16.98 12.05
N ILE A 80 -3.23 -17.49 11.22
CA ILE A 80 -3.54 -18.52 10.22
C ILE A 80 -4.08 -19.79 10.92
N ASP A 81 -3.45 -20.25 12.00
CA ASP A 81 -3.90 -21.42 12.74
C ASP A 81 -5.28 -21.22 13.36
N GLN A 82 -5.58 -20.03 13.86
CA GLN A 82 -6.92 -19.68 14.32
C GLN A 82 -7.94 -19.71 13.18
N LYS A 83 -7.61 -19.12 12.03
CA LYS A 83 -8.51 -19.02 10.86
C LYS A 83 -8.76 -20.39 10.19
N VAL A 84 -7.83 -21.33 10.26
CA VAL A 84 -8.05 -22.71 9.82
C VAL A 84 -9.11 -23.39 10.70
N ASN A 85 -9.09 -23.16 12.02
CA ASN A 85 -10.03 -23.75 12.96
C ASN A 85 -11.38 -23.00 13.02
N THR A 86 -11.36 -21.68 12.78
CA THR A 86 -12.54 -20.82 12.80
C THR A 86 -12.52 -19.90 11.57
N PRO A 87 -12.92 -20.42 10.39
CA PRO A 87 -12.90 -19.69 9.14
C PRO A 87 -13.80 -18.45 9.17
N GLY A 88 -13.30 -17.33 8.64
CA GLY A 88 -14.03 -16.09 8.43
C GLY A 88 -14.19 -15.73 6.95
N ASP A 89 -14.92 -14.66 6.67
CA ASP A 89 -14.98 -14.09 5.32
C ASP A 89 -13.87 -13.04 5.12
N ASP A 90 -12.62 -13.51 5.11
CA ASP A 90 -11.43 -12.69 5.02
C ASP A 90 -10.35 -13.33 4.13
N MET A 91 -9.34 -12.53 3.76
CA MET A 91 -8.29 -12.94 2.84
C MET A 91 -7.41 -14.06 3.41
N ILE A 92 -7.05 -14.00 4.69
CA ILE A 92 -6.20 -15.05 5.32
C ILE A 92 -6.94 -16.38 5.30
N THR A 93 -8.23 -16.41 5.64
CA THR A 93 -9.07 -17.60 5.54
C THR A 93 -9.11 -18.14 4.11
N ARG A 94 -9.27 -17.27 3.12
CA ARG A 94 -9.30 -17.67 1.71
C ARG A 94 -7.96 -18.23 1.25
N LEU A 95 -6.84 -17.57 1.56
CA LEU A 95 -5.49 -18.03 1.23
C LEU A 95 -5.15 -19.38 1.89
N ALA A 96 -5.55 -19.58 3.14
CA ALA A 96 -5.32 -20.82 3.86
C ALA A 96 -6.10 -22.04 3.29
N ASN A 97 -7.22 -21.77 2.60
CA ASN A 97 -8.10 -22.81 2.06
C ASN A 97 -8.03 -22.96 0.54
N VAL A 98 -7.39 -22.01 -0.18
CA VAL A 98 -7.29 -22.09 -1.63
C VAL A 98 -6.43 -23.27 -2.06
N THR A 99 -6.89 -23.98 -3.06
CA THR A 99 -6.14 -25.05 -3.71
C THR A 99 -6.16 -24.80 -5.22
N GLU A 100 -4.99 -24.74 -5.84
CA GLU A 100 -4.83 -24.60 -7.27
C GLU A 100 -3.92 -25.73 -7.77
N ASN A 101 -4.38 -26.46 -8.78
CA ASN A 101 -3.67 -27.65 -9.33
C ASN A 101 -3.23 -28.64 -8.25
N ASP A 102 -4.12 -28.93 -7.29
CA ASP A 102 -3.87 -29.79 -6.13
C ASP A 102 -2.76 -29.31 -5.17
N GLN A 103 -2.31 -28.08 -5.30
CA GLN A 103 -1.34 -27.43 -4.42
C GLN A 103 -1.99 -26.38 -3.53
N LYS A 104 -1.62 -26.41 -2.26
CA LYS A 104 -1.98 -25.37 -1.28
C LYS A 104 -0.78 -24.46 -1.04
N LEU A 105 -1.06 -23.19 -0.73
CA LEU A 105 -0.03 -22.30 -0.23
C LEU A 105 0.54 -22.81 1.09
N THR A 106 1.85 -22.74 1.24
CA THR A 106 2.49 -22.97 2.54
C THR A 106 2.17 -21.80 3.48
N LYS A 107 2.27 -22.01 4.80
CA LYS A 107 2.10 -20.95 5.78
C LYS A 107 3.05 -19.78 5.51
N ASP A 108 4.30 -20.05 5.17
CA ASP A 108 5.29 -19.02 4.83
C ASP A 108 4.86 -18.17 3.62
N GLN A 109 4.33 -18.82 2.57
CA GLN A 109 3.80 -18.10 1.41
C GLN A 109 2.62 -17.22 1.76
N ILE A 110 1.72 -17.69 2.62
CA ILE A 110 0.58 -16.90 3.11
C ILE A 110 1.09 -15.72 3.93
N ILE A 111 2.02 -15.92 4.85
CA ILE A 111 2.59 -14.85 5.71
C ILE A 111 3.27 -13.80 4.84
N CYS A 112 4.14 -14.20 3.91
CA CYS A 112 4.79 -13.26 2.98
C CYS A 112 3.76 -12.47 2.16
N THR A 113 2.67 -13.11 1.74
CA THR A 113 1.58 -12.45 1.01
C THR A 113 0.85 -11.44 1.89
N VAL A 114 0.56 -11.78 3.15
CA VAL A 114 -0.10 -10.88 4.12
C VAL A 114 0.77 -9.65 4.39
N ILE A 115 2.08 -9.83 4.64
CA ILE A 115 3.03 -8.72 4.84
C ILE A 115 3.07 -7.83 3.60
N LEU A 116 3.17 -8.42 2.41
CA LEU A 116 3.18 -7.67 1.14
C LEU A 116 1.89 -6.87 0.95
N LEU A 117 0.73 -7.48 1.16
CA LEU A 117 -0.58 -6.83 0.99
C LEU A 117 -0.76 -5.69 1.99
N LEU A 118 -0.33 -5.86 3.24
CA LEU A 118 -0.40 -4.81 4.23
C LEU A 118 0.45 -3.60 3.79
N ASN A 119 1.74 -3.83 3.53
CA ASN A 119 2.66 -2.76 3.17
C ASN A 119 2.22 -2.03 1.89
N ALA A 120 1.83 -2.78 0.85
CA ALA A 120 1.37 -2.20 -0.41
C ALA A 120 0.04 -1.46 -0.29
N GLY A 121 -0.88 -1.95 0.53
CA GLY A 121 -2.22 -1.37 0.68
C GLY A 121 -2.29 -0.19 1.65
N HIS A 122 -1.32 -0.05 2.55
CA HIS A 122 -1.32 0.99 3.57
C HIS A 122 -0.61 2.27 3.10
N GLU A 123 0.67 2.22 2.84
CA GLU A 123 1.52 3.40 2.63
C GLU A 123 1.10 4.21 1.39
N ALA A 124 0.90 3.55 0.26
CA ALA A 124 0.48 4.21 -0.97
C ALA A 124 -0.87 4.90 -0.82
N THR A 125 -1.80 4.33 -0.03
CA THR A 125 -3.11 4.93 0.23
C THR A 125 -2.99 6.18 1.09
N VAL A 126 -2.17 6.15 2.15
CA VAL A 126 -1.90 7.31 3.01
C VAL A 126 -1.31 8.45 2.20
N ASN A 127 -0.28 8.16 1.40
CA ASN A 127 0.38 9.16 0.56
C ASN A 127 -0.58 9.71 -0.51
N THR A 128 -1.43 8.86 -1.11
CA THR A 128 -2.45 9.31 -2.07
C THR A 128 -3.42 10.31 -1.44
N ILE A 129 -3.91 10.04 -0.22
CA ILE A 129 -4.82 10.95 0.48
C ILE A 129 -4.11 12.28 0.76
N GLY A 130 -2.88 12.25 1.30
CA GLY A 130 -2.10 13.44 1.61
C GLY A 130 -1.83 14.30 0.38
N ASN A 131 -1.24 13.71 -0.67
CA ASN A 131 -0.92 14.39 -1.92
C ASN A 131 -2.17 14.98 -2.58
N SER A 132 -3.29 14.25 -2.55
CA SER A 132 -4.56 14.70 -3.11
C SER A 132 -5.07 15.97 -2.43
N ILE A 133 -5.07 16.01 -1.10
CA ILE A 133 -5.54 17.19 -0.35
C ILE A 133 -4.62 18.39 -0.57
N VAL A 134 -3.30 18.18 -0.55
CA VAL A 134 -2.31 19.23 -0.85
C VAL A 134 -2.48 19.76 -2.28
N THR A 135 -2.68 18.87 -3.25
CA THR A 135 -2.92 19.28 -4.66
C THR A 135 -4.20 20.10 -4.81
N LEU A 136 -5.30 19.68 -4.19
CA LEU A 136 -6.56 20.42 -4.23
C LEU A 136 -6.41 21.81 -3.58
N ALA A 137 -5.76 21.89 -2.43
CA ALA A 137 -5.52 23.15 -1.72
C ALA A 137 -4.65 24.11 -2.52
N ASN A 138 -3.51 23.65 -3.04
CA ASN A 138 -2.57 24.48 -3.82
C ASN A 138 -3.15 25.02 -5.12
N ASN A 139 -4.13 24.33 -5.70
CA ASN A 139 -4.81 24.76 -6.92
C ASN A 139 -6.13 25.50 -6.64
N ASN A 140 -6.44 25.85 -5.39
CA ASN A 140 -7.66 26.54 -4.98
C ASN A 140 -8.94 25.89 -5.50
N ILE A 141 -9.00 24.56 -5.50
CA ILE A 141 -10.17 23.82 -5.99
C ILE A 141 -11.23 23.78 -4.91
N ASP A 142 -12.45 24.23 -5.27
CA ASP A 142 -13.62 24.13 -4.37
C ASP A 142 -14.00 22.68 -4.13
N THR A 143 -13.60 22.16 -2.97
CA THR A 143 -13.85 20.77 -2.57
C THR A 143 -15.30 20.50 -2.18
N LEU A 144 -16.05 21.53 -1.77
CA LEU A 144 -17.43 21.39 -1.26
C LEU A 144 -18.43 20.98 -2.35
N ASN A 145 -18.11 21.20 -3.61
CA ASN A 145 -18.99 20.94 -4.73
C ASN A 145 -18.37 20.04 -5.81
N LEU A 146 -17.25 19.38 -5.50
CA LEU A 146 -16.55 18.52 -6.46
C LEU A 146 -17.41 17.39 -6.99
N ASP A 147 -18.12 16.68 -6.10
CA ASP A 147 -19.00 15.55 -6.42
C ASP A 147 -20.20 15.95 -7.26
N LYS A 148 -20.70 17.18 -7.11
CA LYS A 148 -21.81 17.73 -7.90
C LYS A 148 -21.40 18.15 -9.30
N LYS A 149 -20.15 18.57 -9.46
CA LYS A 149 -19.63 19.17 -10.70
C LYS A 149 -18.91 18.16 -11.58
N TYR A 150 -18.29 17.15 -10.97
CA TYR A 150 -17.44 16.21 -11.67
C TYR A 150 -17.68 14.77 -11.21
N ASN A 151 -17.33 13.79 -12.03
CA ASN A 151 -17.30 12.39 -11.62
C ASN A 151 -16.15 12.15 -10.64
N ILE A 152 -16.47 11.74 -9.43
CA ILE A 152 -15.48 11.54 -8.35
C ILE A 152 -14.38 10.54 -8.72
N LYS A 153 -14.71 9.49 -9.49
CA LYS A 153 -13.71 8.52 -9.96
C LYS A 153 -12.65 9.19 -10.85
N ASN A 154 -13.08 10.06 -11.76
CA ASN A 154 -12.17 10.78 -12.65
C ASN A 154 -11.28 11.76 -11.87
N ILE A 155 -11.83 12.39 -10.82
CA ILE A 155 -11.04 13.25 -9.94
C ILE A 155 -9.95 12.45 -9.24
N ILE A 156 -10.29 11.33 -8.63
CA ILE A 156 -9.32 10.47 -7.92
C ILE A 156 -8.22 10.00 -8.87
N GLU A 157 -8.58 9.54 -10.07
CA GLU A 157 -7.61 9.12 -11.09
C GLU A 157 -6.67 10.27 -11.51
N GLU A 158 -7.21 11.49 -11.66
CA GLU A 158 -6.42 12.64 -12.02
C GLU A 158 -5.49 13.08 -10.87
N LEU A 159 -5.94 13.05 -9.63
CA LEU A 159 -5.10 13.33 -8.46
C LEU A 159 -3.93 12.35 -8.34
N ILE A 160 -4.19 11.04 -8.54
CA ILE A 160 -3.14 10.02 -8.56
C ILE A 160 -2.17 10.22 -9.74
N ARG A 161 -2.67 10.64 -10.89
CA ARG A 161 -1.84 10.94 -12.05
C ARG A 161 -0.97 12.17 -11.82
N PHE A 162 -1.54 13.24 -11.26
CA PHE A 162 -0.91 14.55 -11.09
C PHE A 162 0.23 14.49 -10.07
N ASP A 163 -0.01 13.85 -8.93
CA ASP A 163 0.99 13.64 -7.89
C ASP A 163 0.96 12.17 -7.43
N SER A 164 1.66 11.34 -8.20
CA SER A 164 1.69 9.89 -7.96
C SER A 164 2.35 9.57 -6.62
N PRO A 165 1.71 8.76 -5.77
CA PRO A 165 2.26 8.37 -4.46
C PRO A 165 3.54 7.53 -4.59
N LEU A 166 3.72 6.84 -5.72
CA LEU A 166 4.91 6.06 -6.04
C LEU A 166 5.61 6.66 -7.25
N GLN A 167 6.71 7.38 -7.02
CA GLN A 167 7.44 8.11 -8.06
C GLN A 167 8.27 7.20 -8.96
N PHE A 168 8.88 6.16 -8.39
CA PHE A 168 9.65 5.19 -9.17
C PHE A 168 9.55 3.80 -8.58
N PHE A 169 9.83 2.79 -9.41
CA PHE A 169 9.84 1.39 -9.02
C PHE A 169 11.08 0.69 -9.57
N GLN A 170 11.68 -0.22 -8.80
CA GLN A 170 12.86 -0.97 -9.24
C GLN A 170 12.52 -2.43 -9.51
N ARG A 171 13.24 -3.01 -10.47
CA ARG A 171 13.23 -4.43 -10.78
C ARG A 171 14.65 -4.97 -10.91
N TRP A 172 14.87 -6.15 -10.35
CA TRP A 172 16.07 -6.92 -10.61
C TRP A 172 15.94 -7.62 -11.96
N VAL A 173 17.02 -7.59 -12.73
CA VAL A 173 17.13 -8.32 -13.99
C VAL A 173 17.55 -9.76 -13.66
N LEU A 174 16.67 -10.72 -13.95
CA LEU A 174 16.90 -12.13 -13.61
C LEU A 174 17.78 -12.84 -14.65
N ASP A 175 17.71 -12.44 -15.91
CA ASP A 175 18.54 -12.92 -17.01
C ASP A 175 18.86 -11.76 -17.94
N ASP A 176 19.93 -11.89 -18.75
CA ASP A 176 20.31 -10.86 -19.74
C ASP A 176 19.11 -10.58 -20.66
N ASP A 177 18.77 -9.30 -20.84
CA ASP A 177 17.60 -8.87 -21.61
C ASP A 177 17.83 -7.50 -22.25
N TYR A 178 16.84 -7.02 -23.03
CA TYR A 178 16.84 -5.70 -23.65
C TYR A 178 15.64 -4.89 -23.18
N VAL A 179 15.91 -3.67 -22.68
CA VAL A 179 14.87 -2.72 -22.27
C VAL A 179 15.02 -1.45 -23.11
N GLY A 180 14.00 -1.14 -23.93
CA GLY A 180 14.05 0.04 -24.81
C GLY A 180 15.21 0.04 -25.80
N GLY A 181 15.69 -1.14 -26.23
CA GLY A 181 16.84 -1.30 -27.13
C GLY A 181 18.22 -1.23 -26.45
N VAL A 182 18.27 -1.08 -25.13
CA VAL A 182 19.50 -1.09 -24.33
C VAL A 182 19.67 -2.45 -23.68
N GLU A 183 20.85 -3.05 -23.85
CA GLU A 183 21.19 -4.32 -23.19
C GLU A 183 21.30 -4.11 -21.68
N VAL A 184 20.58 -4.96 -20.91
CA VAL A 184 20.61 -5.00 -19.46
C VAL A 184 21.12 -6.34 -18.99
N LYS A 185 22.08 -6.35 -18.10
CA LYS A 185 22.73 -7.58 -17.64
C LYS A 185 22.01 -8.17 -16.43
N LYS A 186 22.05 -9.48 -16.33
CA LYS A 186 21.62 -10.24 -15.15
C LYS A 186 22.20 -9.63 -13.87
N HIS A 187 21.40 -9.58 -12.82
CA HIS A 187 21.69 -8.98 -11.51
C HIS A 187 21.86 -7.45 -11.50
N SER A 188 21.62 -6.77 -12.63
CA SER A 188 21.48 -5.31 -12.62
C SER A 188 20.10 -4.90 -12.09
N LYS A 189 19.93 -3.61 -11.78
CA LYS A 189 18.63 -3.01 -11.42
C LYS A 189 18.16 -2.09 -12.53
N VAL A 190 16.90 -2.20 -12.89
CA VAL A 190 16.21 -1.26 -13.78
C VAL A 190 15.24 -0.45 -12.95
N ALA A 191 15.30 0.88 -13.06
CA ALA A 191 14.36 1.80 -12.44
C ALA A 191 13.29 2.24 -13.45
N ILE A 192 12.03 2.15 -13.05
CA ILE A 192 10.87 2.61 -13.82
C ILE A 192 10.38 3.90 -13.16
N LEU A 193 10.44 5.02 -13.87
CA LEU A 193 10.01 6.33 -13.38
C LEU A 193 8.51 6.50 -13.62
N LEU A 194 7.70 6.04 -12.67
CA LEU A 194 6.23 6.03 -12.79
C LEU A 194 5.68 7.45 -12.86
N GLY A 195 6.09 8.34 -11.96
CA GLY A 195 5.67 9.74 -11.98
C GLY A 195 5.96 10.42 -13.31
N LEU A 196 7.17 10.24 -13.85
CA LEU A 196 7.56 10.82 -15.14
C LEU A 196 6.73 10.27 -16.31
N SER A 197 6.35 9.00 -16.29
CA SER A 197 5.53 8.39 -17.35
C SER A 197 4.11 8.96 -17.40
N LEU A 198 3.63 9.57 -16.31
CA LEU A 198 2.28 10.11 -16.17
C LEU A 198 2.16 11.59 -16.56
N ILE A 199 3.28 12.34 -16.68
CA ILE A 199 3.28 13.78 -16.95
C ILE A 199 2.55 14.13 -18.26
N HIS A 200 2.70 13.33 -19.30
CA HIS A 200 2.13 13.59 -20.63
C HIS A 200 0.83 12.84 -20.93
N ILE A 201 0.24 12.17 -19.93
CA ILE A 201 -1.04 11.48 -20.09
C ILE A 201 -2.17 12.49 -19.85
N SER A 202 -2.25 13.50 -20.71
CA SER A 202 -3.36 14.47 -20.70
C SER A 202 -4.45 14.17 -21.73
N GLU A 203 -4.21 13.21 -22.63
CA GLU A 203 -5.15 12.85 -23.71
C GLU A 203 -5.98 11.61 -23.36
N PRO A 204 -7.32 11.68 -23.44
CA PRO A 204 -8.22 10.55 -23.14
C PRO A 204 -7.93 9.30 -23.97
N THR A 205 -7.32 9.44 -25.15
CA THR A 205 -7.03 8.39 -26.10
C THR A 205 -5.84 7.47 -25.73
N ARG A 206 -4.97 7.88 -24.79
CA ARG A 206 -3.81 7.06 -24.34
C ARG A 206 -4.11 6.04 -23.25
N ARG A 207 -5.28 6.11 -22.60
CA ARG A 207 -5.69 5.16 -21.55
C ARG A 207 -6.10 3.77 -22.08
N TYR A 208 -6.24 3.59 -23.39
CA TYR A 208 -6.77 2.36 -24.01
C TYR A 208 -5.79 1.66 -24.98
N ARG A 209 -4.48 1.89 -24.81
CA ARG A 209 -3.47 1.16 -25.58
C ARG A 209 -2.56 0.32 -24.72
#